data_77265c2c3f63500cdf1080e6cfb562d7
#
_entry.id   77265c2c3f63500cdf1080e6cfb562d7
#
_cell.length_a   1.000
_cell.length_b   1.000
_cell.length_c   1.000
_cell.angle_alpha   90.00
_cell.angle_beta   90.00
_cell.angle_gamma   90.00
#
_symmetry.space_group_name_H-M   'P 1'
#
loop_
_entity.id
_entity.type
_entity.pdbx_description
1 polymer ?
#
loop_
_entity_poly.entity_id
_entity_poly.type
_entity_poly.pdbx_seq_one_letter_code
_entity_poly.pdbx_strand_id
1 'polypeptide(L)'
;MAIPFNPPPESLPSQSSLEELLDFDWDTVESIADDEGWTWDDNRGAYFEGGNIVSPDRILSVTRTRMDGYQSQIRSVSNDLTSGNISVSEWERRVAEITVSVALIFFLLGMGSRSKITGDDTEDVKDRLRLQFDYLRNFSEEILNGDLTVGRLSSRAELYIFDAQNNYSLGQEATHSASEYPFYSNVLGSTMPCEQCPRETAKGIVPRGELISIGQRICLSRCYCSFWYYRTQNESQVQTLPLIGIKDGWIGVRVPLRAM
;
A
#
# COMPACT_ATOMS: atom_id res chain seq x y z
N MET A 1 17.76 -27.21 -12.58
CA MET A 1 18.92 -26.72 -11.84
C MET A 1 18.85 -25.19 -11.96
N ALA A 2 18.74 -24.43 -10.85
CA ALA A 2 18.69 -22.98 -10.91
C ALA A 2 20.11 -22.46 -11.18
N ILE A 3 20.26 -21.59 -12.18
CA ILE A 3 21.56 -20.97 -12.51
C ILE A 3 21.80 -19.88 -11.45
N PRO A 4 22.92 -19.92 -10.70
CA PRO A 4 23.26 -18.84 -9.79
C PRO A 4 23.53 -17.56 -10.58
N PHE A 5 23.03 -16.44 -10.09
CA PHE A 5 23.38 -15.13 -10.61
C PHE A 5 24.70 -14.68 -9.96
N ASN A 6 25.70 -14.34 -10.77
CA ASN A 6 27.03 -13.93 -10.30
C ASN A 6 27.36 -12.55 -10.90
N PRO A 7 26.94 -11.44 -10.25
CA PRO A 7 27.21 -10.10 -10.76
C PRO A 7 28.72 -9.79 -10.70
N PRO A 8 29.20 -8.83 -11.51
CA PRO A 8 30.56 -8.34 -11.39
C PRO A 8 30.79 -7.70 -10.02
N PRO A 9 32.02 -7.75 -9.48
CA PRO A 9 32.33 -7.08 -8.22
C PRO A 9 32.19 -5.56 -8.36
N GLU A 10 31.35 -4.97 -7.56
CA GLU A 10 31.13 -3.51 -7.50
C GLU A 10 30.81 -3.06 -6.08
N SER A 11 30.87 -1.76 -5.83
CA SER A 11 30.42 -1.16 -4.57
C SER A 11 28.97 -0.70 -4.69
N LEU A 12 28.16 -0.93 -3.67
CA LEU A 12 26.82 -0.38 -3.59
C LEU A 12 26.88 1.15 -3.45
N PRO A 13 25.84 1.88 -3.91
CA PRO A 13 25.73 3.31 -3.69
C PRO A 13 25.78 3.61 -2.19
N SER A 14 26.23 4.82 -1.82
CA SER A 14 26.19 5.21 -0.42
C SER A 14 24.76 5.27 0.10
N GLN A 15 24.55 5.01 1.38
CA GLN A 15 23.21 5.14 1.98
C GLN A 15 22.65 6.55 1.81
N SER A 16 23.54 7.58 1.80
CA SER A 16 23.16 8.98 1.53
C SER A 16 22.49 9.18 0.17
N SER A 17 22.81 8.38 -0.87
CA SER A 17 22.17 8.51 -2.18
C SER A 17 20.72 8.00 -2.21
N LEU A 18 20.37 7.07 -1.32
CA LEU A 18 18.97 6.65 -1.14
C LEU A 18 18.20 7.65 -0.27
N GLU A 19 18.85 8.27 0.72
CA GLU A 19 18.25 9.34 1.53
C GLU A 19 17.86 10.57 0.69
N GLU A 20 18.57 10.86 -0.40
CA GLU A 20 18.19 11.93 -1.35
C GLU A 20 16.80 11.70 -1.97
N LEU A 21 16.35 10.43 -2.10
CA LEU A 21 15.00 10.11 -2.58
C LEU A 21 13.89 10.46 -1.59
N LEU A 22 14.24 10.77 -0.33
CA LEU A 22 13.30 11.22 0.69
C LEU A 22 13.06 12.74 0.68
N ASP A 23 13.78 13.47 -0.18
CA ASP A 23 13.56 14.91 -0.42
C ASP A 23 12.53 15.07 -1.56
N PHE A 24 11.27 14.69 -1.29
CA PHE A 24 10.18 14.77 -2.24
C PHE A 24 9.21 15.91 -1.90
N ASP A 25 8.58 16.46 -2.93
CA ASP A 25 7.52 17.46 -2.83
C ASP A 25 6.18 16.82 -3.19
N TRP A 26 5.22 16.85 -2.25
CA TRP A 26 3.88 16.32 -2.45
C TRP A 26 3.14 16.93 -3.66
N ASP A 27 3.44 18.19 -4.01
CA ASP A 27 2.82 18.84 -5.16
C ASP A 27 3.25 18.22 -6.50
N THR A 28 4.39 17.55 -6.53
CA THR A 28 4.90 16.83 -7.70
C THR A 28 4.49 15.37 -7.77
N VAL A 29 3.93 14.83 -6.69
CA VAL A 29 3.49 13.42 -6.65
C VAL A 29 2.31 13.20 -7.58
N GLU A 30 2.41 12.20 -8.45
CA GLU A 30 1.30 11.76 -9.31
C GLU A 30 0.08 11.36 -8.47
N SER A 31 -1.11 11.73 -8.92
CA SER A 31 -2.37 11.41 -8.22
C SER A 31 -3.22 10.46 -9.03
N ILE A 32 -3.45 9.28 -8.51
CA ILE A 32 -4.41 8.32 -9.09
C ILE A 32 -5.80 8.93 -9.20
N ALA A 33 -6.22 9.71 -8.21
CA ALA A 33 -7.54 10.33 -8.23
C ALA A 33 -7.68 11.34 -9.36
N ASP A 34 -6.65 12.15 -9.61
CA ASP A 34 -6.64 13.13 -10.70
C ASP A 34 -6.69 12.43 -12.08
N ASP A 35 -5.91 11.35 -12.25
CA ASP A 35 -5.90 10.56 -13.50
C ASP A 35 -7.25 9.90 -13.80
N GLU A 36 -7.96 9.46 -12.76
CA GLU A 36 -9.28 8.84 -12.86
C GLU A 36 -10.43 9.88 -12.90
N GLY A 37 -10.13 11.17 -12.76
CA GLY A 37 -11.13 12.23 -12.69
C GLY A 37 -11.96 12.25 -11.42
N TRP A 38 -11.40 11.75 -10.32
CA TRP A 38 -12.06 11.72 -9.01
C TRP A 38 -11.79 12.99 -8.23
N THR A 39 -12.80 13.44 -7.49
CA THR A 39 -12.70 14.55 -6.54
C THR A 39 -12.95 14.06 -5.12
N TRP A 40 -12.16 14.54 -4.18
CA TRP A 40 -12.35 14.20 -2.76
C TRP A 40 -13.35 15.16 -2.10
N ASP A 41 -14.28 14.61 -1.31
CA ASP A 41 -15.21 15.37 -0.46
C ASP A 41 -14.81 15.20 1.01
N ASP A 42 -14.29 16.26 1.61
CA ASP A 42 -13.82 16.26 2.99
C ASP A 42 -14.91 15.98 4.02
N ASN A 43 -16.14 16.41 3.75
CA ASN A 43 -17.25 16.23 4.68
C ASN A 43 -17.72 14.77 4.71
N ARG A 44 -17.56 14.08 3.58
CA ARG A 44 -17.98 12.68 3.41
C ARG A 44 -16.84 11.71 3.55
N GLY A 45 -15.58 12.16 3.52
CA GLY A 45 -14.39 11.30 3.56
C GLY A 45 -14.38 10.30 2.39
N ALA A 46 -14.77 10.73 1.19
CA ALA A 46 -14.95 9.84 0.04
C ALA A 46 -14.61 10.52 -1.29
N TYR A 47 -14.21 9.70 -2.27
CA TYR A 47 -14.06 10.15 -3.65
C TYR A 47 -15.37 10.18 -4.41
N PHE A 48 -15.48 11.12 -5.35
CA PHE A 48 -16.62 11.31 -6.24
C PHE A 48 -16.18 11.33 -7.70
N GLU A 49 -16.98 10.70 -8.56
CA GLU A 49 -16.87 10.73 -10.01
C GLU A 49 -18.22 11.13 -10.60
N GLY A 50 -18.28 12.26 -11.31
CA GLY A 50 -19.54 12.75 -11.90
C GLY A 50 -20.68 12.96 -10.89
N GLY A 51 -20.36 13.35 -9.64
CA GLY A 51 -21.33 13.54 -8.56
C GLY A 51 -21.75 12.27 -7.81
N ASN A 52 -21.30 11.11 -8.24
CA ASN A 52 -21.52 9.83 -7.56
C ASN A 52 -20.29 9.45 -6.73
N ILE A 53 -20.54 8.75 -5.63
CA ILE A 53 -19.46 8.22 -4.80
C ILE A 53 -18.72 7.11 -5.57
N VAL A 54 -17.38 7.20 -5.62
CA VAL A 54 -16.52 6.14 -6.16
C VAL A 54 -16.57 4.95 -5.22
N SER A 55 -17.02 3.80 -5.73
CA SER A 55 -17.10 2.58 -4.91
C SER A 55 -15.70 2.10 -4.52
N PRO A 56 -15.52 1.52 -3.31
CA PRO A 56 -14.26 0.89 -2.93
C PRO A 56 -13.81 -0.22 -3.89
N ASP A 57 -14.74 -0.95 -4.52
CA ASP A 57 -14.38 -1.92 -5.55
C ASP A 57 -13.72 -1.24 -6.75
N ARG A 58 -14.17 -0.04 -7.13
CA ARG A 58 -13.56 0.76 -8.17
C ARG A 58 -12.16 1.22 -7.74
N ILE A 59 -12.02 1.75 -6.52
CA ILE A 59 -10.72 2.16 -5.97
C ILE A 59 -9.76 0.96 -5.94
N LEU A 60 -10.22 -0.19 -5.43
CA LEU A 60 -9.42 -1.41 -5.35
C LEU A 60 -9.01 -1.92 -6.74
N SER A 61 -9.90 -1.86 -7.73
CA SER A 61 -9.61 -2.24 -9.11
C SER A 61 -8.50 -1.39 -9.71
N VAL A 62 -8.60 -0.06 -9.57
CA VAL A 62 -7.59 0.89 -10.06
C VAL A 62 -6.27 0.68 -9.33
N THR A 63 -6.31 0.54 -8.00
CA THR A 63 -5.13 0.24 -7.17
C THR A 63 -4.39 -1.00 -7.68
N ARG A 64 -5.11 -2.10 -7.94
CA ARG A 64 -4.51 -3.34 -8.48
C ARG A 64 -3.87 -3.13 -9.83
N THR A 65 -4.55 -2.44 -10.75
CA THR A 65 -4.01 -2.14 -12.08
C THR A 65 -2.71 -1.34 -11.99
N ARG A 66 -2.64 -0.36 -11.09
CA ARG A 66 -1.42 0.43 -10.86
C ARG A 66 -0.30 -0.44 -10.25
N MET A 67 -0.62 -1.27 -9.26
CA MET A 67 0.34 -2.21 -8.67
C MET A 67 0.91 -3.18 -9.71
N ASP A 68 0.08 -3.75 -10.60
CA ASP A 68 0.53 -4.63 -11.69
C ASP A 68 1.49 -3.89 -12.63
N GLY A 69 1.26 -2.60 -12.90
CA GLY A 69 2.16 -1.75 -13.65
C GLY A 69 3.53 -1.61 -12.99
N TYR A 70 3.57 -1.29 -11.70
CA TYR A 70 4.83 -1.17 -10.95
C TYR A 70 5.56 -2.52 -10.81
N GLN A 71 4.84 -3.62 -10.60
CA GLN A 71 5.45 -4.96 -10.62
C GLN A 71 6.11 -5.25 -11.96
N SER A 72 5.49 -4.85 -13.07
CA SER A 72 6.07 -5.00 -14.40
C SER A 72 7.34 -4.17 -14.57
N GLN A 73 7.41 -2.96 -14.01
CA GLN A 73 8.62 -2.14 -14.00
C GLN A 73 9.75 -2.81 -13.20
N ILE A 74 9.47 -3.32 -11.99
CA ILE A 74 10.46 -4.03 -11.17
C ILE A 74 10.97 -5.29 -11.88
N ARG A 75 10.09 -6.06 -12.55
CA ARG A 75 10.52 -7.21 -13.37
C ARG A 75 11.45 -6.77 -14.51
N SER A 76 11.14 -5.66 -15.19
CA SER A 76 11.99 -5.11 -16.24
C SER A 76 13.37 -4.76 -15.71
N VAL A 77 13.45 -4.02 -14.62
CA VAL A 77 14.70 -3.63 -13.96
C VAL A 77 15.48 -4.86 -13.49
N SER A 78 14.80 -5.89 -12.96
CA SER A 78 15.44 -7.14 -12.54
C SER A 78 15.95 -7.97 -13.73
N ASN A 79 15.26 -7.92 -14.88
CA ASN A 79 15.73 -8.54 -16.11
C ASN A 79 16.96 -7.83 -16.67
N ASP A 80 17.00 -6.49 -16.61
CA ASP A 80 18.18 -5.72 -17.02
C ASP A 80 19.41 -6.09 -16.19
N LEU A 81 19.25 -6.24 -14.87
CA LEU A 81 20.32 -6.70 -13.99
C LEU A 81 20.78 -8.11 -14.37
N THR A 82 19.85 -9.05 -14.52
CA THR A 82 20.23 -10.46 -14.82
C THR A 82 20.83 -10.65 -16.21
N SER A 83 20.54 -9.73 -17.13
CA SER A 83 21.13 -9.67 -18.46
C SER A 83 22.49 -8.93 -18.49
N GLY A 84 22.92 -8.36 -17.36
CA GLY A 84 24.16 -7.60 -17.28
C GLY A 84 24.09 -6.20 -17.92
N ASN A 85 22.87 -5.70 -18.20
CA ASN A 85 22.67 -4.38 -18.79
C ASN A 85 22.84 -3.25 -17.78
N ILE A 86 22.62 -3.54 -16.50
CA ILE A 86 22.80 -2.59 -15.38
C ILE A 86 23.57 -3.28 -14.25
N SER A 87 24.18 -2.48 -13.40
CA SER A 87 24.84 -2.91 -12.19
C SER A 87 23.85 -3.17 -11.05
N VAL A 88 24.29 -3.84 -9.96
CA VAL A 88 23.48 -4.01 -8.74
C VAL A 88 23.18 -2.66 -8.11
N SER A 89 24.14 -1.73 -8.12
CA SER A 89 23.94 -0.35 -7.64
C SER A 89 22.85 0.40 -8.39
N GLU A 90 22.84 0.28 -9.71
CA GLU A 90 21.81 0.91 -10.56
C GLU A 90 20.45 0.22 -10.37
N TRP A 91 20.44 -1.10 -10.20
CA TRP A 91 19.24 -1.87 -9.89
C TRP A 91 18.64 -1.41 -8.54
N GLU A 92 19.47 -1.31 -7.49
CA GLU A 92 19.04 -0.83 -6.17
C GLU A 92 18.42 0.55 -6.24
N ARG A 93 19.08 1.49 -6.92
CA ARG A 93 18.57 2.85 -7.10
C ARG A 93 17.22 2.87 -7.80
N ARG A 94 17.07 2.14 -8.92
CA ARG A 94 15.78 2.09 -9.67
C ARG A 94 14.66 1.43 -8.88
N VAL A 95 14.96 0.37 -8.12
CA VAL A 95 13.97 -0.26 -7.25
C VAL A 95 13.57 0.68 -6.13
N ALA A 96 14.51 1.42 -5.53
CA ALA A 96 14.22 2.44 -4.52
C ALA A 96 13.32 3.55 -5.08
N GLU A 97 13.60 4.09 -6.26
CA GLU A 97 12.77 5.11 -6.93
C GLU A 97 11.32 4.62 -7.17
N ILE A 98 11.16 3.38 -7.65
CA ILE A 98 9.84 2.78 -7.82
C ILE A 98 9.14 2.63 -6.46
N THR A 99 9.87 2.21 -5.42
CA THR A 99 9.33 2.04 -4.06
C THR A 99 8.84 3.36 -3.48
N VAL A 100 9.61 4.44 -3.66
CA VAL A 100 9.20 5.81 -3.26
C VAL A 100 7.93 6.21 -4.01
N SER A 101 7.91 6.08 -5.33
CA SER A 101 6.73 6.44 -6.15
C SER A 101 5.48 5.69 -5.67
N VAL A 102 5.60 4.39 -5.43
CA VAL A 102 4.50 3.56 -4.90
C VAL A 102 4.04 4.07 -3.53
N ALA A 103 4.98 4.30 -2.60
CA ALA A 103 4.63 4.76 -1.26
C ALA A 103 3.84 6.09 -1.30
N LEU A 104 4.34 7.07 -2.05
CA LEU A 104 3.73 8.41 -2.11
C LEU A 104 2.36 8.41 -2.80
N ILE A 105 2.26 7.76 -3.98
CA ILE A 105 1.02 7.73 -4.77
C ILE A 105 -0.11 7.03 -3.99
N PHE A 106 0.19 5.91 -3.33
CA PHE A 106 -0.83 5.16 -2.59
C PHE A 106 -1.16 5.81 -1.24
N PHE A 107 -0.19 6.43 -0.57
CA PHE A 107 -0.46 7.24 0.61
C PHE A 107 -1.39 8.41 0.26
N LEU A 108 -1.08 9.16 -0.80
CA LEU A 108 -1.91 10.28 -1.29
C LEU A 108 -3.34 9.82 -1.64
N LEU A 109 -3.48 8.67 -2.29
CA LEU A 109 -4.80 8.08 -2.57
C LEU A 109 -5.56 7.79 -1.28
N GLY A 110 -4.89 7.30 -0.23
CA GLY A 110 -5.50 7.07 1.08
C GLY A 110 -5.90 8.36 1.79
N MET A 111 -5.08 9.41 1.69
CA MET A 111 -5.31 10.74 2.27
C MET A 111 -6.51 11.47 1.65
N GLY A 112 -6.81 11.20 0.38
CA GLY A 112 -7.87 11.87 -0.36
C GLY A 112 -7.48 13.24 -0.91
N SER A 113 -6.65 14.01 -0.23
CA SER A 113 -6.23 15.34 -0.67
C SER A 113 -4.83 15.69 -0.17
N ARG A 114 -4.00 16.29 -1.05
CA ARG A 114 -2.68 16.81 -0.71
C ARG A 114 -2.72 17.84 0.42
N SER A 115 -3.76 18.68 0.43
CA SER A 115 -3.91 19.77 1.41
C SER A 115 -4.07 19.29 2.86
N LYS A 116 -4.32 18.00 3.06
CA LYS A 116 -4.44 17.38 4.38
C LYS A 116 -3.14 16.81 4.91
N ILE A 117 -2.14 16.62 4.04
CA ILE A 117 -0.87 16.03 4.45
C ILE A 117 -0.15 17.00 5.37
N THR A 118 0.19 16.52 6.57
CA THR A 118 0.93 17.25 7.58
C THR A 118 2.43 16.93 7.53
N GLY A 119 3.23 17.67 8.29
CA GLY A 119 4.64 17.34 8.49
C GLY A 119 4.83 15.98 9.15
N ASP A 120 3.99 15.63 10.12
CA ASP A 120 4.05 14.34 10.83
C ASP A 120 3.74 13.18 9.87
N ASP A 121 2.72 13.31 9.02
CA ASP A 121 2.39 12.31 7.98
C ASP A 121 3.57 12.11 7.02
N THR A 122 4.24 13.20 6.67
CA THR A 122 5.42 13.15 5.80
C THR A 122 6.57 12.38 6.44
N GLU A 123 6.84 12.61 7.73
CA GLU A 123 7.89 11.88 8.45
C GLU A 123 7.53 10.40 8.65
N ASP A 124 6.26 10.08 8.90
CA ASP A 124 5.81 8.67 8.98
C ASP A 124 6.05 7.91 7.67
N VAL A 125 5.81 8.55 6.51
CA VAL A 125 6.11 7.96 5.20
C VAL A 125 7.62 7.80 5.00
N LYS A 126 8.41 8.82 5.36
CA LYS A 126 9.89 8.76 5.26
C LYS A 126 10.48 7.66 6.13
N ASP A 127 10.01 7.51 7.36
CA ASP A 127 10.50 6.46 8.27
C ASP A 127 10.23 5.06 7.73
N ARG A 128 9.05 4.85 7.11
CA ARG A 128 8.75 3.60 6.40
C ARG A 128 9.66 3.37 5.20
N LEU A 129 9.93 4.40 4.40
CA LEU A 129 10.84 4.32 3.26
C LEU A 129 12.27 4.01 3.71
N ARG A 130 12.76 4.61 4.80
CA ARG A 130 14.08 4.27 5.39
C ARG A 130 14.17 2.78 5.71
N LEU A 131 13.13 2.23 6.36
CA LEU A 131 13.09 0.80 6.65
C LEU A 131 13.09 -0.06 5.37
N GLN A 132 12.37 0.36 4.32
CA GLN A 132 12.38 -0.32 3.02
C GLN A 132 13.77 -0.26 2.36
N PHE A 133 14.46 0.88 2.48
CA PHE A 133 15.83 1.04 1.96
C PHE A 133 16.83 0.14 2.70
N ASP A 134 16.70 -0.01 4.02
CA ASP A 134 17.54 -0.95 4.77
C ASP A 134 17.34 -2.40 4.29
N TYR A 135 16.09 -2.82 4.06
CA TYR A 135 15.81 -4.14 3.48
C TYR A 135 16.33 -4.29 2.05
N LEU A 136 16.19 -3.24 1.22
CA LEU A 136 16.68 -3.24 -0.14
C LEU A 136 18.22 -3.31 -0.17
N ARG A 137 18.90 -2.60 0.70
CA ARG A 137 20.34 -2.64 0.88
C ARG A 137 20.83 -4.05 1.22
N ASN A 138 20.25 -4.67 2.24
CA ASN A 138 20.57 -6.04 2.62
C ASN A 138 20.33 -7.03 1.45
N PHE A 139 19.28 -6.79 0.68
CA PHE A 139 18.99 -7.61 -0.50
C PHE A 139 20.03 -7.41 -1.61
N SER A 140 20.48 -6.18 -1.84
CA SER A 140 21.55 -5.88 -2.81
C SER A 140 22.87 -6.54 -2.42
N GLU A 141 23.20 -6.58 -1.12
CA GLU A 141 24.38 -7.29 -0.60
C GLU A 141 24.28 -8.80 -0.85
N GLU A 142 23.11 -9.42 -0.62
CA GLU A 142 22.89 -10.84 -0.94
C GLU A 142 23.06 -11.11 -2.45
N ILE A 143 22.64 -10.18 -3.32
CA ILE A 143 22.86 -10.28 -4.78
C ILE A 143 24.36 -10.27 -5.09
N LEU A 144 25.12 -9.32 -4.54
CA LEU A 144 26.56 -9.19 -4.76
C LEU A 144 27.34 -10.42 -4.27
N ASN A 145 26.90 -11.05 -3.19
CA ASN A 145 27.50 -12.25 -2.64
C ASN A 145 27.19 -13.51 -3.45
N GLY A 146 26.31 -13.41 -4.46
CA GLY A 146 25.92 -14.55 -5.30
C GLY A 146 24.97 -15.55 -4.63
N ASP A 147 24.32 -15.14 -3.54
CA ASP A 147 23.44 -16.03 -2.73
C ASP A 147 22.06 -16.24 -3.37
N LEU A 148 21.78 -15.61 -4.52
CA LEU A 148 20.47 -15.60 -5.14
C LEU A 148 20.45 -16.23 -6.53
N THR A 149 19.31 -16.86 -6.85
CA THR A 149 18.97 -17.27 -8.20
C THR A 149 18.14 -16.21 -8.90
N VAL A 150 18.21 -16.13 -10.24
CA VAL A 150 17.43 -15.17 -11.06
C VAL A 150 15.93 -15.19 -10.70
N GLY A 151 15.33 -16.36 -10.51
CA GLY A 151 13.90 -16.47 -10.16
C GLY A 151 13.57 -15.92 -8.77
N ARG A 152 14.49 -16.04 -7.81
CA ARG A 152 14.31 -15.49 -6.46
C ARG A 152 14.46 -13.96 -6.43
N LEU A 153 15.32 -13.42 -7.30
CA LEU A 153 15.55 -11.99 -7.42
C LEU A 153 14.25 -11.25 -7.77
N SER A 154 13.63 -11.59 -8.90
CA SER A 154 12.39 -10.93 -9.34
C SER A 154 11.26 -11.08 -8.31
N SER A 155 11.03 -12.32 -7.82
CA SER A 155 9.95 -12.57 -6.86
C SER A 155 10.12 -11.81 -5.54
N ARG A 156 11.36 -11.60 -5.10
CA ARG A 156 11.64 -10.86 -3.86
C ARG A 156 11.57 -9.37 -4.10
N ALA A 157 12.05 -8.87 -5.23
CA ALA A 157 11.96 -7.46 -5.60
C ALA A 157 10.49 -7.00 -5.73
N GLU A 158 9.59 -7.83 -6.25
CA GLU A 158 8.16 -7.52 -6.34
C GLU A 158 7.50 -7.30 -4.97
N LEU A 159 8.10 -7.80 -3.87
CA LEU A 159 7.54 -7.60 -2.52
C LEU A 159 7.49 -6.11 -2.11
N TYR A 160 8.37 -5.27 -2.65
CA TYR A 160 8.36 -3.83 -2.37
C TYR A 160 7.08 -3.14 -2.89
N ILE A 161 6.45 -3.68 -3.95
CA ILE A 161 5.20 -3.15 -4.48
C ILE A 161 4.00 -3.50 -3.59
N PHE A 162 4.04 -4.64 -2.89
CA PHE A 162 2.94 -5.02 -2.01
C PHE A 162 2.75 -4.08 -0.81
N ASP A 163 3.74 -3.24 -0.50
CA ASP A 163 3.59 -2.20 0.52
C ASP A 163 2.63 -1.05 0.10
N ALA A 164 2.25 -0.99 -1.18
CA ALA A 164 1.26 -0.04 -1.69
C ALA A 164 -0.04 -0.04 -0.86
N GLN A 165 -0.56 -1.23 -0.52
CA GLN A 165 -1.77 -1.36 0.28
C GLN A 165 -1.60 -0.85 1.71
N ASN A 166 -0.42 -1.02 2.29
CA ASN A 166 -0.09 -0.50 3.61
C ASN A 166 -0.03 1.04 3.59
N ASN A 167 0.58 1.62 2.56
CA ASN A 167 0.65 3.08 2.40
C ASN A 167 -0.73 3.70 2.16
N TYR A 168 -1.57 3.05 1.34
CA TYR A 168 -2.98 3.45 1.19
C TYR A 168 -3.72 3.43 2.53
N SER A 169 -3.57 2.36 3.31
CA SER A 169 -4.20 2.23 4.62
C SER A 169 -3.70 3.27 5.62
N LEU A 170 -2.40 3.60 5.58
CA LEU A 170 -1.81 4.66 6.39
C LEU A 170 -2.43 6.02 6.07
N GLY A 171 -2.56 6.36 4.78
CA GLY A 171 -3.23 7.58 4.34
C GLY A 171 -4.70 7.64 4.79
N GLN A 172 -5.42 6.52 4.69
CA GLN A 172 -6.79 6.44 5.21
C GLN A 172 -6.85 6.66 6.73
N GLU A 173 -5.89 6.11 7.47
CA GLU A 173 -5.82 6.27 8.92
C GLU A 173 -5.53 7.72 9.33
N ALA A 174 -4.65 8.39 8.61
CA ALA A 174 -4.33 9.81 8.81
C ALA A 174 -5.54 10.71 8.51
N THR A 175 -6.25 10.45 7.42
CA THR A 175 -7.46 11.21 7.06
C THR A 175 -8.60 11.04 8.06
N HIS A 176 -8.75 9.85 8.65
CA HIS A 176 -9.80 9.56 9.63
C HIS A 176 -9.23 9.69 11.05
N SER A 177 -9.15 10.90 11.58
CA SER A 177 -8.61 11.12 12.93
C SER A 177 -9.33 10.28 13.99
N ALA A 178 -8.59 9.79 15.00
CA ALA A 178 -9.17 8.98 16.06
C ALA A 178 -10.20 9.75 16.91
N SER A 179 -10.11 11.08 16.98
CA SER A 179 -11.07 11.94 17.67
C SER A 179 -12.42 12.03 16.94
N GLU A 180 -12.41 11.97 15.61
CA GLU A 180 -13.61 12.05 14.80
C GLU A 180 -14.19 10.66 14.47
N TYR A 181 -13.31 9.69 14.25
CA TYR A 181 -13.65 8.30 13.92
C TYR A 181 -13.00 7.35 14.94
N PRO A 182 -13.52 7.28 16.18
CA PRO A 182 -12.92 6.49 17.25
C PRO A 182 -13.11 4.98 17.07
N PHE A 183 -13.90 4.54 16.09
CA PHE A 183 -14.17 3.13 15.83
C PHE A 183 -13.80 2.76 14.40
N TYR A 184 -13.52 1.47 14.20
CA TYR A 184 -13.28 0.92 12.87
C TYR A 184 -13.68 -0.55 12.79
N SER A 185 -13.82 -1.08 11.58
CA SER A 185 -14.00 -2.50 11.31
C SER A 185 -13.07 -2.97 10.20
N ASN A 186 -12.74 -4.25 10.20
CA ASN A 186 -11.99 -4.85 9.11
C ASN A 186 -12.91 -5.30 7.97
N VAL A 187 -12.54 -4.98 6.73
CA VAL A 187 -13.20 -5.44 5.51
C VAL A 187 -12.24 -6.32 4.73
N LEU A 188 -12.71 -7.54 4.39
CA LEU A 188 -11.92 -8.47 3.60
C LEU A 188 -11.79 -7.99 2.15
N GLY A 189 -10.56 -7.87 1.67
CA GLY A 189 -10.24 -7.51 0.28
C GLY A 189 -9.84 -8.70 -0.60
N SER A 190 -9.94 -9.93 -0.11
CA SER A 190 -9.55 -11.13 -0.83
C SER A 190 -10.57 -12.25 -0.63
N THR A 191 -10.79 -13.05 -1.68
CA THR A 191 -11.59 -14.28 -1.61
C THR A 191 -10.86 -15.44 -0.91
N MET A 192 -9.53 -15.32 -0.80
CA MET A 192 -8.68 -16.27 -0.07
C MET A 192 -7.87 -15.50 0.99
N PRO A 193 -8.51 -15.00 2.05
CA PRO A 193 -7.84 -14.25 3.09
C PRO A 193 -6.93 -15.17 3.91
N CYS A 194 -5.87 -14.59 4.54
CA CYS A 194 -5.11 -15.30 5.55
C CYS A 194 -5.99 -15.62 6.78
N GLU A 195 -5.54 -16.56 7.62
CA GLU A 195 -6.31 -17.01 8.79
C GLU A 195 -6.70 -15.88 9.76
N GLN A 196 -5.84 -14.86 9.92
CA GLN A 196 -6.12 -13.74 10.84
C GLN A 196 -7.18 -12.78 10.30
N CYS A 197 -7.22 -12.52 8.99
CA CYS A 197 -8.13 -11.53 8.42
C CYS A 197 -9.62 -11.80 8.71
N PRO A 198 -10.15 -13.03 8.55
CA PRO A 198 -11.52 -13.34 8.96
C PRO A 198 -11.77 -13.17 10.46
N ARG A 199 -10.78 -13.48 11.31
CA ARG A 199 -10.90 -13.29 12.78
C ARG A 199 -11.03 -11.81 13.11
N GLU A 200 -10.22 -10.95 12.48
CA GLU A 200 -10.32 -9.50 12.66
C GLU A 200 -11.68 -8.95 12.15
N THR A 201 -12.18 -9.48 11.03
CA THR A 201 -13.50 -9.10 10.51
C THR A 201 -14.64 -9.53 11.44
N ALA A 202 -14.52 -10.69 12.07
CA ALA A 202 -15.53 -11.20 13.00
C ALA A 202 -15.68 -10.37 14.29
N LYS A 203 -14.71 -9.53 14.63
CA LYS A 203 -14.81 -8.59 15.77
C LYS A 203 -15.85 -7.48 15.54
N GLY A 204 -16.21 -7.22 14.27
CA GLY A 204 -17.15 -6.15 13.90
C GLY A 204 -16.57 -4.76 14.11
N ILE A 205 -17.42 -3.82 14.55
CA ILE A 205 -17.02 -2.43 14.85
C ILE A 205 -16.45 -2.37 16.26
N VAL A 206 -15.18 -2.04 16.36
CA VAL A 206 -14.43 -1.97 17.62
C VAL A 206 -13.71 -0.63 17.76
N PRO A 207 -13.33 -0.24 18.98
CA PRO A 207 -12.46 0.93 19.20
C PRO A 207 -11.14 0.81 18.44
N ARG A 208 -10.58 1.95 18.03
CA ARG A 208 -9.25 1.98 17.39
C ARG A 208 -8.19 1.38 18.30
N GLY A 209 -7.29 0.59 17.70
CA GLY A 209 -6.24 -0.15 18.42
C GLY A 209 -6.62 -1.59 18.77
N GLU A 210 -7.88 -2.01 18.65
CA GLU A 210 -8.31 -3.38 18.95
C GLU A 210 -8.16 -4.38 17.80
N LEU A 211 -7.99 -3.90 16.55
CA LEU A 211 -7.66 -4.75 15.41
C LEU A 211 -6.15 -4.76 15.16
N ILE A 212 -5.65 -5.89 14.71
CA ILE A 212 -4.27 -5.98 14.23
C ILE A 212 -4.17 -5.14 12.95
N SER A 213 -3.20 -4.21 12.91
CA SER A 213 -2.99 -3.32 11.78
C SER A 213 -2.75 -4.09 10.48
N ILE A 214 -3.19 -3.51 9.38
CA ILE A 214 -2.87 -4.02 8.04
C ILE A 214 -1.36 -3.94 7.86
N GLY A 215 -0.75 -5.03 7.33
CA GLY A 215 0.70 -5.16 7.24
C GLY A 215 1.37 -5.82 8.44
N GLN A 216 0.73 -5.88 9.61
CA GLN A 216 1.24 -6.59 10.81
C GLN A 216 0.61 -7.97 10.99
N ARG A 217 -0.27 -8.40 10.09
CA ARG A 217 -0.91 -9.71 10.09
C ARG A 217 -0.02 -10.78 9.44
N ILE A 218 -0.40 -12.05 9.54
CA ILE A 218 0.32 -13.16 8.90
C ILE A 218 0.55 -12.94 7.39
N CYS A 219 -0.38 -12.27 6.69
CA CYS A 219 -0.23 -11.93 5.29
C CYS A 219 0.74 -10.78 5.02
N LEU A 220 1.20 -10.07 6.04
CA LEU A 220 2.14 -8.94 5.94
C LEU A 220 1.71 -7.94 4.84
N SER A 221 2.64 -7.55 3.98
CA SER A 221 2.40 -6.65 2.85
C SER A 221 1.43 -7.19 1.79
N ARG A 222 1.12 -8.49 1.80
CA ARG A 222 0.11 -9.11 0.91
C ARG A 222 -1.32 -9.05 1.45
N CYS A 223 -1.58 -8.20 2.44
CA CYS A 223 -2.91 -7.98 2.98
C CYS A 223 -3.70 -7.03 2.08
N TYR A 224 -4.77 -7.52 1.48
CA TYR A 224 -5.70 -6.72 0.68
C TYR A 224 -6.92 -6.23 1.46
N CYS A 225 -6.94 -6.44 2.79
CA CYS A 225 -7.99 -5.91 3.64
C CYS A 225 -7.90 -4.39 3.74
N SER A 226 -9.00 -3.77 4.13
CA SER A 226 -9.07 -2.35 4.45
C SER A 226 -9.79 -2.13 5.78
N PHE A 227 -9.64 -0.94 6.36
CA PHE A 227 -10.44 -0.53 7.49
C PHE A 227 -11.58 0.36 7.02
N TRP A 228 -12.73 0.20 7.66
CA TRP A 228 -13.82 1.15 7.60
C TRP A 228 -13.88 1.89 8.94
N TYR A 229 -14.03 3.20 8.87
CA TYR A 229 -13.98 4.08 10.01
C TYR A 229 -15.39 4.57 10.38
N TYR A 230 -15.68 4.65 11.67
CA TYR A 230 -16.99 4.98 12.18
C TYR A 230 -16.90 6.02 13.30
N ARG A 231 -17.89 6.92 13.36
CA ARG A 231 -18.02 7.93 14.41
C ARG A 231 -18.63 7.34 15.68
N THR A 232 -19.44 6.29 15.57
CA THR A 232 -20.08 5.61 16.71
C THR A 232 -20.03 4.08 16.53
N GLN A 233 -20.01 3.36 17.65
CA GLN A 233 -20.00 1.89 17.62
C GLN A 233 -21.32 1.27 17.10
N ASN A 234 -22.43 1.98 17.25
CA ASN A 234 -23.77 1.53 16.83
C ASN A 234 -24.13 1.95 15.41
N GLU A 235 -23.16 2.39 14.66
CA GLU A 235 -23.32 2.95 13.32
C GLU A 235 -23.51 1.87 12.26
N SER A 236 -24.50 0.98 12.46
CA SER A 236 -25.02 0.16 11.36
C SER A 236 -25.66 1.01 10.25
N GLN A 237 -25.68 2.33 10.39
CA GLN A 237 -26.48 3.24 9.57
C GLN A 237 -25.84 4.57 9.22
N VAL A 238 -24.67 4.96 9.69
CA VAL A 238 -24.11 6.22 9.24
C VAL A 238 -23.33 6.01 7.96
N GLN A 239 -24.03 6.33 6.96
CA GLN A 239 -23.69 6.48 5.55
C GLN A 239 -22.85 7.74 5.33
N THR A 240 -21.70 7.82 5.90
CA THR A 240 -20.72 8.84 5.49
C THR A 240 -19.58 8.23 4.69
N LEU A 241 -19.40 6.91 4.82
CA LEU A 241 -18.71 6.15 3.80
C LEU A 241 -19.78 5.47 2.95
N PRO A 242 -19.67 5.47 1.63
CA PRO A 242 -20.67 4.86 0.78
C PRO A 242 -20.87 3.42 1.21
N LEU A 243 -22.07 3.10 1.60
CA LEU A 243 -22.52 1.73 1.60
C LEU A 243 -22.41 1.25 0.16
N ILE A 244 -21.34 0.54 -0.10
CA ILE A 244 -21.12 -0.07 -1.38
C ILE A 244 -22.23 -1.08 -1.56
N GLY A 245 -23.13 -0.76 -2.46
CA GLY A 245 -24.04 -1.72 -3.01
C GLY A 245 -23.21 -2.76 -3.75
N ILE A 246 -23.03 -3.90 -3.13
CA ILE A 246 -22.45 -5.07 -3.76
C ILE A 246 -23.47 -5.54 -4.78
N LYS A 247 -23.25 -5.23 -6.04
CA LYS A 247 -23.82 -5.96 -7.14
C LYS A 247 -22.76 -6.94 -7.61
N ASP A 248 -23.17 -8.21 -7.63
CA ASP A 248 -22.53 -9.31 -8.33
C ASP A 248 -21.16 -9.77 -7.81
N GLY A 249 -21.20 -10.62 -6.79
CA GLY A 249 -20.17 -11.63 -6.56
C GLY A 249 -19.20 -11.40 -5.41
N TRP A 250 -19.24 -10.31 -4.69
CA TRP A 250 -18.47 -10.12 -3.48
C TRP A 250 -19.37 -10.29 -2.25
N ILE A 251 -19.17 -11.38 -1.53
CA ILE A 251 -19.86 -11.61 -0.27
C ILE A 251 -19.16 -10.80 0.80
N GLY A 252 -19.48 -9.53 0.89
CA GLY A 252 -19.42 -8.84 2.15
C GLY A 252 -20.53 -9.43 3.00
N VAL A 253 -20.21 -10.35 3.90
CA VAL A 253 -21.21 -10.91 4.81
C VAL A 253 -21.65 -9.76 5.69
N ARG A 254 -22.79 -9.14 5.37
CA ARG A 254 -23.58 -8.45 6.38
C ARG A 254 -24.06 -9.55 7.32
N VAL A 255 -23.41 -9.65 8.47
CA VAL A 255 -24.09 -10.29 9.61
C VAL A 255 -25.03 -9.22 10.15
N PRO A 256 -26.36 -9.33 9.97
CA PRO A 256 -27.26 -8.49 10.69
C PRO A 256 -27.10 -8.89 12.16
N LEU A 257 -26.57 -8.00 12.98
CA LEU A 257 -26.70 -8.10 14.42
C LEU A 257 -28.21 -8.06 14.70
N ARG A 258 -28.82 -9.24 14.80
CA ARG A 258 -30.12 -9.35 15.44
C ARG A 258 -29.91 -8.92 16.89
N ALA A 259 -30.63 -7.87 17.26
CA ALA A 259 -30.83 -7.53 18.66
C ALA A 259 -31.28 -8.81 19.38
N MET A 260 -30.48 -9.22 20.38
CA MET A 260 -30.97 -10.01 21.51
C MET A 260 -31.28 -9.05 22.65
#